data_05f9709b804ae596f1d9449da724ac2c
#
_entry.id   05f9709b804ae596f1d9449da724ac2c
#
_cell.length_a   1.000
_cell.length_b   1.000
_cell.length_c   1.000
_cell.angle_alpha   90.00
_cell.angle_beta   90.00
_cell.angle_gamma   90.00
#
_symmetry.space_group_name_H-M   'P 1'
#
loop_
_entity.id
_entity.type
_entity.pdbx_description
1 polymer ?
#
loop_
_entity_poly.entity_id
_entity_poly.type
_entity_poly.pdbx_seq_one_letter_code
_entity_poly.pdbx_strand_id
1 'polypeptide(L)'
;MSLTHVPVELRRLVRARAAGCCEYCRVDEALGFALHEIDHVVSEKHGGQTTVENLALSCTLCNRRKGADLSSVDPEAGAIVPLFHPRKDRWPDHFRFDGTRIVPLTPTGRATARLLGFNSDARLSERAASHVARQTPPL
;
A
#
# COMPACT_ATOMS: atom_id res chain seq x y z
N MET A 1 7.92 -12.58 5.55
CA MET A 1 7.79 -11.91 6.86
C MET A 1 9.15 -11.49 7.36
N SER A 2 9.28 -10.25 7.78
CA SER A 2 10.55 -9.77 8.33
C SER A 2 10.77 -10.32 9.73
N LEU A 3 11.99 -10.78 10.00
CA LEU A 3 12.39 -11.23 11.35
C LEU A 3 12.98 -10.10 12.17
N THR A 4 13.25 -8.95 11.55
CA THR A 4 13.85 -7.82 12.23
C THR A 4 12.78 -7.03 12.98
N HIS A 5 13.04 -6.82 14.25
CA HIS A 5 12.15 -5.99 15.06
C HIS A 5 12.23 -4.52 14.63
N VAL A 6 11.08 -3.91 14.37
CA VAL A 6 11.02 -2.48 14.04
C VAL A 6 10.81 -1.72 15.37
N PRO A 7 11.73 -0.80 15.72
CA PRO A 7 11.58 -0.03 16.96
C PRO A 7 10.29 0.78 17.01
N VAL A 8 9.79 1.01 18.20
CA VAL A 8 8.52 1.72 18.44
C VAL A 8 8.52 3.10 17.78
N GLU A 9 9.62 3.82 17.86
CA GLU A 9 9.74 5.17 17.29
C GLU A 9 9.55 5.15 15.78
N LEU A 10 10.14 4.16 15.10
CA LEU A 10 9.97 4.01 13.65
C LEU A 10 8.54 3.62 13.29
N ARG A 11 7.93 2.73 14.06
CA ARG A 11 6.53 2.35 13.83
C ARG A 11 5.58 3.53 13.97
N ARG A 12 5.80 4.37 14.99
CA ARG A 12 5.01 5.59 15.18
C ARG A 12 5.18 6.57 14.03
N LEU A 13 6.42 6.77 13.60
CA LEU A 13 6.73 7.65 12.48
C LEU A 13 6.06 7.18 11.19
N VAL A 14 6.14 5.88 10.89
CA VAL A 14 5.54 5.31 9.69
C VAL A 14 4.02 5.49 9.71
N ARG A 15 3.36 5.22 10.85
CA ARG A 15 1.91 5.41 10.99
C ARG A 15 1.50 6.87 10.85
N ALA A 16 2.22 7.78 11.50
CA ALA A 16 1.93 9.20 11.44
C ALA A 16 2.09 9.75 10.03
N ARG A 17 3.17 9.36 9.35
CA ARG A 17 3.47 9.78 7.98
C ARG A 17 2.39 9.31 7.00
N ALA A 18 1.87 8.12 7.18
CA ALA A 18 0.83 7.55 6.33
C ALA A 18 -0.59 7.99 6.75
N ALA A 19 -0.73 8.69 7.86
CA ALA A 19 -2.02 9.07 8.43
C ALA A 19 -2.96 7.87 8.63
N GLY A 20 -2.41 6.71 8.99
CA GLY A 20 -3.16 5.49 9.22
C GLY A 20 -3.67 4.80 7.96
N CYS A 21 -3.34 5.29 6.78
CA CYS A 21 -3.77 4.70 5.51
C CYS A 21 -2.71 3.78 4.94
N CYS A 22 -3.13 2.66 4.35
CA CYS A 22 -2.24 1.82 3.57
C CYS A 22 -1.61 2.65 2.47
N GLU A 23 -0.30 2.65 2.38
CA GLU A 23 0.41 3.49 1.41
C GLU A 23 0.33 2.91 -0.01
N TYR A 24 -0.21 1.72 -0.16
CA TYR A 24 -0.47 1.10 -1.46
C TYR A 24 -1.92 1.31 -1.89
N CYS A 25 -2.89 0.72 -1.18
CA CYS A 25 -4.30 0.72 -1.61
C CYS A 25 -5.18 1.78 -0.93
N ARG A 26 -4.63 2.55 -0.03
CA ARG A 26 -5.29 3.70 0.61
C ARG A 26 -6.47 3.37 1.55
N VAL A 27 -6.63 2.10 1.97
CA VAL A 27 -7.63 1.81 3.00
C VAL A 27 -7.15 2.32 4.36
N ASP A 28 -8.08 2.84 5.15
CA ASP A 28 -7.80 3.40 6.48
C ASP A 28 -7.84 2.27 7.52
N GLU A 29 -6.80 2.14 8.35
CA GLU A 29 -6.74 1.09 9.36
C GLU A 29 -7.83 1.23 10.43
N ALA A 30 -8.31 2.44 10.67
CA ALA A 30 -9.35 2.67 11.69
C ALA A 30 -10.68 2.02 11.35
N LEU A 31 -10.92 1.70 10.07
CA LEU A 31 -12.17 1.11 9.58
C LEU A 31 -12.03 -0.36 9.22
N GLY A 32 -10.84 -0.94 9.41
CA GLY A 32 -10.59 -2.35 9.16
C GLY A 32 -10.69 -3.17 10.45
N PHE A 33 -10.67 -4.49 10.28
CA PHE A 33 -10.72 -5.41 11.41
C PHE A 33 -9.35 -5.68 12.04
N ALA A 34 -8.27 -5.25 11.39
CA ALA A 34 -6.91 -5.45 11.86
C ALA A 34 -6.09 -4.19 11.64
N LEU A 35 -5.09 -3.98 12.50
CA LEU A 35 -4.13 -2.90 12.30
C LEU A 35 -3.29 -3.17 11.05
N HIS A 36 -2.87 -2.09 10.40
CA HIS A 36 -1.93 -2.19 9.29
C HIS A 36 -0.55 -2.59 9.81
N GLU A 37 0.25 -3.14 8.92
CA GLU A 37 1.57 -3.66 9.23
C GLU A 37 2.65 -2.72 8.72
N ILE A 38 3.84 -2.80 9.33
CA ILE A 38 5.00 -2.07 8.85
C ILE A 38 5.71 -2.97 7.83
N ASP A 39 5.72 -2.53 6.58
CA ASP A 39 6.30 -3.27 5.47
C ASP A 39 7.69 -2.75 5.14
N HIS A 40 8.64 -3.66 4.95
CA HIS A 40 9.90 -3.33 4.29
C HIS A 40 9.61 -3.29 2.79
N VAL A 41 9.66 -2.12 2.18
CA VAL A 41 9.34 -1.98 0.74
C VAL A 41 10.27 -2.88 -0.08
N VAL A 42 11.57 -2.83 0.21
CA VAL A 42 12.53 -3.85 -0.24
C VAL A 42 12.77 -4.76 0.95
N SER A 43 12.42 -6.03 0.82
CA SER A 43 12.53 -6.98 1.93
C SER A 43 13.99 -7.24 2.32
N GLU A 44 14.18 -7.70 3.56
CA GLU A 44 15.52 -8.06 4.04
C GLU A 44 16.17 -9.13 3.17
N LYS A 45 15.38 -10.02 2.60
CA LYS A 45 15.83 -11.04 1.65
C LYS A 45 16.59 -10.44 0.47
N HIS A 46 16.21 -9.22 0.06
CA HIS A 46 16.85 -8.50 -1.05
C HIS A 46 17.79 -7.39 -0.58
N GLY A 47 18.18 -7.43 0.70
CA GLY A 47 19.11 -6.45 1.27
C GLY A 47 18.45 -5.18 1.79
N GLY A 48 17.13 -5.15 1.89
CA GLY A 48 16.41 -3.99 2.43
C GLY A 48 16.71 -3.77 3.90
N GLN A 49 16.85 -2.51 4.30
CA GLN A 49 17.18 -2.13 5.67
C GLN A 49 15.95 -1.64 6.43
N THR A 50 16.03 -1.69 7.75
CA THR A 50 14.98 -1.17 8.64
C THR A 50 15.22 0.32 8.88
N THR A 51 14.90 1.12 7.87
CA THR A 51 15.09 2.57 7.88
C THR A 51 13.82 3.28 7.40
N VAL A 52 13.70 4.56 7.74
CA VAL A 52 12.52 5.36 7.32
C VAL A 52 12.34 5.40 5.80
N GLU A 53 13.42 5.28 5.04
CA GLU A 53 13.42 5.31 3.58
C GLU A 53 12.95 3.99 2.97
N ASN A 54 12.86 2.93 3.77
CA ASN A 54 12.47 1.60 3.29
C ASN A 54 11.26 1.04 4.02
N LEU A 55 10.61 1.81 4.87
CA LEU A 55 9.43 1.36 5.60
C LEU A 55 8.17 2.05 5.07
N ALA A 56 7.07 1.32 5.03
CA ALA A 56 5.77 1.83 4.64
C ALA A 56 4.67 1.18 5.46
N LEU A 57 3.56 1.88 5.63
CA LEU A 57 2.38 1.31 6.27
C LEU A 57 1.58 0.55 5.21
N SER A 58 1.27 -0.71 5.49
CA SER A 58 0.60 -1.59 4.54
C SER A 58 -0.54 -2.35 5.22
N CYS A 59 -1.69 -2.43 4.56
CA CYS A 59 -2.75 -3.29 5.05
C CYS A 59 -2.33 -4.76 4.90
N THR A 60 -2.99 -5.63 5.66
CA THR A 60 -2.65 -7.06 5.70
C THR A 60 -2.70 -7.70 4.31
N LEU A 61 -3.70 -7.35 3.48
CA LEU A 61 -3.83 -7.94 2.15
C LEU A 61 -2.72 -7.49 1.20
N CYS A 62 -2.41 -6.19 1.18
CA CYS A 62 -1.31 -5.68 0.35
C CYS A 62 0.01 -6.29 0.79
N ASN A 63 0.26 -6.37 2.10
CA ASN A 63 1.49 -6.94 2.62
C ASN A 63 1.64 -8.41 2.23
N ARG A 64 0.57 -9.17 2.40
CA ARG A 64 0.55 -10.60 2.06
C ARG A 64 0.76 -10.83 0.57
N ARG A 65 0.04 -10.08 -0.28
CA ARG A 65 0.11 -10.26 -1.74
C ARG A 65 1.43 -9.79 -2.32
N LYS A 66 1.99 -8.71 -1.77
CA LYS A 66 3.29 -8.22 -2.20
C LYS A 66 4.41 -9.17 -1.79
N GLY A 67 4.40 -9.65 -0.54
CA GLY A 67 5.48 -10.47 -0.01
C GLY A 67 6.83 -9.78 -0.21
N ALA A 68 7.78 -10.50 -0.79
CA ALA A 68 9.11 -9.96 -1.12
C ALA A 68 9.24 -9.50 -2.58
N ASP A 69 8.13 -9.42 -3.32
CA ASP A 69 8.17 -9.05 -4.73
C ASP A 69 8.62 -7.61 -4.93
N LEU A 70 9.47 -7.39 -5.93
CA LEU A 70 9.96 -6.07 -6.34
C LEU A 70 9.39 -5.66 -7.69
N SER A 71 8.85 -6.61 -8.46
CA SER A 71 8.34 -6.40 -9.81
C SER A 71 7.21 -7.38 -10.08
N SER A 72 6.43 -7.08 -11.11
CA SER A 72 5.39 -7.99 -11.60
C SER A 72 5.09 -7.67 -13.06
N VAL A 73 4.16 -8.42 -13.65
CA VAL A 73 3.82 -8.27 -15.07
C VAL A 73 2.74 -7.19 -15.22
N ASP A 74 2.99 -6.25 -16.12
CA ASP A 74 1.96 -5.32 -16.59
C ASP A 74 0.92 -6.12 -17.37
N PRO A 75 -0.34 -6.20 -16.92
CA PRO A 75 -1.35 -7.03 -17.59
C PRO A 75 -1.70 -6.54 -18.99
N GLU A 76 -1.40 -5.30 -19.32
CA GLU A 76 -1.71 -4.71 -20.62
C GLU A 76 -0.59 -4.95 -21.64
N ALA A 77 0.65 -4.67 -21.26
CA ALA A 77 1.80 -4.79 -22.15
C ALA A 77 2.50 -6.13 -22.06
N GLY A 78 2.30 -6.90 -21.00
CA GLY A 78 2.96 -8.19 -20.80
C GLY A 78 4.41 -8.10 -20.33
N ALA A 79 4.92 -6.90 -20.11
CA ALA A 79 6.29 -6.68 -19.66
C ALA A 79 6.42 -6.75 -18.14
N ILE A 80 7.58 -7.19 -17.66
CA ILE A 80 7.91 -7.14 -16.24
C ILE A 80 8.34 -5.71 -15.92
N VAL A 81 7.69 -5.11 -14.92
CA VAL A 81 7.96 -3.74 -14.49
C VAL A 81 8.09 -3.68 -12.97
N PRO A 82 8.80 -2.67 -12.44
CA PRO A 82 8.88 -2.53 -10.98
C PRO A 82 7.52 -2.22 -10.37
N LEU A 83 7.32 -2.69 -9.13
CA LEU A 83 6.14 -2.32 -8.35
C LEU A 83 6.27 -0.88 -7.85
N PHE A 84 5.13 -0.28 -7.55
CA PHE A 84 5.07 1.04 -6.93
C PHE A 84 5.85 1.04 -5.61
N HIS A 85 6.74 2.02 -5.43
CA HIS A 85 7.57 2.18 -4.24
C HIS A 85 7.13 3.43 -3.48
N PRO A 86 6.47 3.31 -2.32
CA PRO A 86 5.89 4.48 -1.62
C PRO A 86 6.89 5.56 -1.22
N ARG A 87 8.18 5.20 -1.11
CA ARG A 87 9.21 6.19 -0.73
C ARG A 87 9.83 6.90 -1.93
N LYS A 88 9.92 6.22 -3.07
CA LYS A 88 10.59 6.75 -4.28
C LYS A 88 9.62 7.30 -5.30
N ASP A 89 8.42 6.74 -5.37
CA ASP A 89 7.41 7.11 -6.36
C ASP A 89 6.33 7.96 -5.69
N ARG A 90 5.61 8.71 -6.50
CA ARG A 90 4.46 9.49 -6.04
C ARG A 90 3.19 8.77 -6.46
N TRP A 91 2.30 8.53 -5.50
CA TRP A 91 1.06 7.80 -5.75
C TRP A 91 0.21 8.42 -6.88
N PRO A 92 -0.01 9.75 -6.93
CA PRO A 92 -0.82 10.36 -8.00
C PRO A 92 -0.21 10.23 -9.40
N ASP A 93 1.08 9.96 -9.51
CA ASP A 93 1.72 9.74 -10.81
C ASP A 93 1.33 8.38 -11.40
N HIS A 94 0.96 7.43 -10.56
CA HIS A 94 0.67 6.05 -10.96
C HIS A 94 -0.80 5.66 -10.83
N PHE A 95 -1.59 6.41 -10.05
CA PHE A 95 -2.97 6.06 -9.74
C PHE A 95 -3.85 7.29 -9.61
N ARG A 96 -5.13 7.08 -9.83
CA ARG A 96 -6.17 8.04 -9.47
C ARG A 96 -7.39 7.30 -8.94
N PHE A 97 -8.21 7.99 -8.18
CA PHE A 97 -9.50 7.44 -7.76
C PHE A 97 -10.58 7.72 -8.81
N ASP A 98 -11.45 6.73 -8.99
CA ASP A 98 -12.71 6.85 -9.69
C ASP A 98 -13.77 6.29 -8.74
N GLY A 99 -14.40 7.15 -7.94
CA GLY A 99 -15.20 6.71 -6.82
C GLY A 99 -14.32 5.97 -5.80
N THR A 100 -14.66 4.71 -5.52
CA THR A 100 -13.87 3.85 -4.62
C THR A 100 -12.86 2.98 -5.36
N ARG A 101 -12.90 3.01 -6.69
CA ARG A 101 -11.92 2.26 -7.49
C ARG A 101 -10.63 3.05 -7.66
N ILE A 102 -9.53 2.33 -7.74
CA ILE A 102 -8.23 2.91 -8.07
C ILE A 102 -7.96 2.57 -9.54
N VAL A 103 -7.74 3.61 -10.34
CA VAL A 103 -7.42 3.48 -11.76
C VAL A 103 -5.92 3.64 -11.91
N PRO A 104 -5.21 2.61 -12.41
CA PRO A 104 -3.77 2.73 -12.66
C PRO A 104 -3.52 3.54 -13.94
N LEU A 105 -2.47 4.37 -13.88
CA LEU A 105 -2.14 5.30 -14.97
C LEU A 105 -0.85 4.92 -15.72
N THR A 106 -0.08 3.98 -15.20
CA THR A 106 1.24 3.62 -15.72
C THR A 106 1.41 2.11 -15.72
N PRO A 107 2.42 1.57 -16.44
CA PRO A 107 2.74 0.15 -16.36
C PRO A 107 2.98 -0.32 -14.92
N THR A 108 3.77 0.43 -14.14
CA THR A 108 4.01 0.15 -12.72
C THR A 108 2.70 0.16 -11.95
N GLY A 109 1.83 1.13 -12.19
CA GLY A 109 0.52 1.21 -11.56
C GLY A 109 -0.35 0.00 -11.89
N ARG A 110 -0.40 -0.42 -13.14
CA ARG A 110 -1.20 -1.58 -13.57
C ARG A 110 -0.71 -2.88 -12.94
N ALA A 111 0.60 -3.10 -12.95
CA ALA A 111 1.19 -4.29 -12.34
C ALA A 111 0.92 -4.33 -10.83
N THR A 112 1.09 -3.20 -10.16
CA THR A 112 0.88 -3.08 -8.72
C THR A 112 -0.59 -3.30 -8.35
N ALA A 113 -1.50 -2.61 -9.03
CA ALA A 113 -2.93 -2.70 -8.75
C ALA A 113 -3.45 -4.14 -8.92
N ARG A 114 -2.95 -4.84 -9.93
CA ARG A 114 -3.33 -6.24 -10.18
C ARG A 114 -2.76 -7.18 -9.12
N LEU A 115 -1.46 -7.11 -8.88
CA LEU A 115 -0.80 -8.01 -7.93
C LEU A 115 -1.37 -7.85 -6.53
N LEU A 116 -1.57 -6.61 -6.08
CA LEU A 116 -2.05 -6.33 -4.73
C LEU A 116 -3.58 -6.35 -4.61
N GLY A 117 -4.29 -6.52 -5.72
CA GLY A 117 -5.74 -6.63 -5.71
C GLY A 117 -6.45 -5.38 -5.23
N PHE A 118 -6.01 -4.21 -5.70
CA PHE A 118 -6.52 -2.91 -5.27
C PHE A 118 -8.03 -2.75 -5.38
N ASN A 119 -8.64 -3.39 -6.37
CA ASN A 119 -10.07 -3.25 -6.65
C ASN A 119 -10.86 -4.52 -6.36
N SER A 120 -10.38 -5.38 -5.47
CA SER A 120 -11.17 -6.51 -4.99
C SER A 120 -12.40 -6.01 -4.23
N ASP A 121 -13.43 -6.84 -4.14
CA ASP A 121 -14.68 -6.45 -3.47
C ASP A 121 -14.44 -5.99 -2.04
N ALA A 122 -13.56 -6.67 -1.31
CA ALA A 122 -13.20 -6.30 0.06
C ALA A 122 -12.57 -4.90 0.11
N ARG A 123 -11.67 -4.60 -0.83
CA ARG A 123 -11.00 -3.28 -0.87
C ARG A 123 -11.98 -2.17 -1.24
N LEU A 124 -12.87 -2.43 -2.20
CA LEU A 124 -13.87 -1.44 -2.59
C LEU A 124 -14.81 -1.13 -1.42
N SER A 125 -15.26 -2.14 -0.69
CA SER A 125 -16.13 -1.96 0.47
C SER A 125 -15.44 -1.16 1.59
N GLU A 126 -14.19 -1.46 1.89
CA GLU A 126 -13.44 -0.75 2.92
C GLU A 126 -13.18 0.70 2.54
N ARG A 127 -12.86 0.97 1.28
CA ARG A 127 -12.69 2.35 0.81
C ARG A 127 -14.00 3.12 0.83
N ALA A 128 -15.12 2.49 0.50
CA ALA A 128 -16.42 3.13 0.57
C ALA A 128 -16.73 3.58 2.00
N ALA A 129 -16.47 2.74 3.00
CA ALA A 129 -16.64 3.08 4.40
C ALA A 129 -15.72 4.24 4.82
N SER A 130 -14.46 4.22 4.38
CA SER A 130 -13.50 5.29 4.60
C SER A 130 -13.99 6.61 4.04
N HIS A 131 -14.47 6.59 2.79
CA HIS A 131 -14.94 7.77 2.10
C HIS A 131 -16.13 8.40 2.83
N VAL A 132 -17.10 7.59 3.24
CA VAL A 132 -18.25 8.06 4.00
C VAL A 132 -17.83 8.69 5.32
N ALA A 133 -16.92 8.02 6.05
CA ALA A 133 -16.44 8.52 7.33
C ALA A 133 -15.76 9.88 7.20
N ARG A 134 -14.99 10.10 6.12
CA ARG A 134 -14.30 11.37 5.87
C ARG A 134 -15.24 12.49 5.47
N GLN A 135 -16.38 12.17 4.86
CA GLN A 135 -17.39 13.15 4.47
C GLN A 135 -18.32 13.53 5.62
N THR A 136 -18.37 12.72 6.67
CA THR A 136 -19.21 13.00 7.84
C THR A 136 -18.43 13.92 8.78
N PRO A 137 -18.91 15.16 9.04
CA PRO A 137 -18.19 16.04 9.95
C PRO A 137 -18.18 15.47 11.37
N PRO A 138 -17.11 15.71 12.14
CA PRO A 138 -17.07 15.27 13.53
C PRO A 138 -18.14 15.98 14.35
N LEU A 139 -18.75 15.22 15.25
CA LEU A 139 -19.75 15.74 16.16
C LEU A 139 -19.12 16.59 17.25
#